data_330ef892f571a5217a505de021e3200e
#
_entry.id   330ef892f571a5217a505de021e3200e
#
_cell.length_a   1.000
_cell.length_b   1.000
_cell.length_c   1.000
_cell.angle_alpha   90.00
_cell.angle_beta   90.00
_cell.angle_gamma   90.00
#
_symmetry.space_group_name_H-M   'P 1'
#
loop_
_entity.id
_entity.type
_entity.pdbx_description
1 polymer ?
#
loop_
_entity_poly.entity_id
_entity_poly.type
_entity_poly.pdbx_seq_one_letter_code
_entity_poly.pdbx_strand_id
1 'polypeptide(L)'
;MTEIEERIQERQKKNGFMHHNFIEMESVERDRAVFRLTIRPESKNPYGMVHGGALYTLADDAGGAAVHTDGRHYVTQHGDLHFLKNQPSGTIRAEGRVRRRGKATCLAIVDITNEAGELLATGQFSYFCIDQD
;
A
#
# COMPACT_ATOMS: atom_id res chain seq x y z
N MET A 1 -12.14 -4.82 -17.25
CA MET A 1 -11.77 -4.10 -16.01
C MET A 1 -12.94 -3.24 -15.55
N THR A 2 -13.09 -3.12 -14.24
CA THR A 2 -14.08 -2.22 -13.67
C THR A 2 -13.64 -0.77 -13.81
N GLU A 3 -14.57 0.16 -13.63
CA GLU A 3 -14.27 1.59 -13.64
C GLU A 3 -13.26 1.95 -12.54
N ILE A 4 -13.42 1.35 -11.36
CA ILE A 4 -12.49 1.57 -10.23
C ILE A 4 -11.08 1.09 -10.63
N GLU A 5 -10.95 -0.12 -11.18
CA GLU A 5 -9.64 -0.64 -11.60
C GLU A 5 -8.98 0.28 -12.63
N GLU A 6 -9.71 0.73 -13.63
CA GLU A 6 -9.16 1.61 -14.66
C GLU A 6 -8.67 2.93 -14.07
N ARG A 7 -9.47 3.54 -13.20
CA ARG A 7 -9.15 4.83 -12.58
C ARG A 7 -7.92 4.72 -11.67
N ILE A 8 -7.85 3.66 -10.88
CA ILE A 8 -6.71 3.46 -9.97
C ILE A 8 -5.46 3.10 -10.78
N GLN A 9 -5.57 2.30 -11.83
CA GLN A 9 -4.41 2.02 -12.70
C GLN A 9 -3.85 3.30 -13.31
N GLU A 10 -4.69 4.20 -13.79
CA GLU A 10 -4.23 5.46 -14.34
C GLU A 10 -3.49 6.30 -13.30
N ARG A 11 -4.01 6.33 -12.08
CA ARG A 11 -3.35 7.01 -10.97
C ARG A 11 -1.97 6.40 -10.67
N GLN A 12 -1.90 5.07 -10.64
CA GLN A 12 -0.66 4.37 -10.29
C GLN A 12 0.43 4.52 -11.36
N LYS A 13 0.08 4.77 -12.60
CA LYS A 13 1.08 5.07 -13.65
C LYS A 13 1.91 6.30 -13.30
N LYS A 14 1.36 7.23 -12.54
CA LYS A 14 2.03 8.47 -12.13
C LYS A 14 2.80 8.33 -10.83
N ASN A 15 2.75 7.17 -10.19
CA ASN A 15 3.41 6.93 -8.91
C ASN A 15 4.86 6.49 -9.15
N GLY A 16 5.74 7.47 -9.45
CA GLY A 16 7.13 7.21 -9.80
C GLY A 16 7.90 6.49 -8.70
N PHE A 17 7.66 6.85 -7.44
CA PHE A 17 8.35 6.23 -6.32
C PHE A 17 8.00 4.75 -6.18
N MET A 18 6.74 4.41 -6.40
CA MET A 18 6.27 3.02 -6.41
C MET A 18 7.01 2.21 -7.47
N HIS A 19 7.05 2.72 -8.71
CA HIS A 19 7.73 2.04 -9.82
C HIS A 19 9.23 1.91 -9.58
N HIS A 20 9.85 2.96 -9.02
CA HIS A 20 11.26 2.94 -8.68
C HIS A 20 11.60 1.83 -7.67
N ASN A 21 10.66 1.48 -6.81
CA ASN A 21 10.82 0.45 -5.79
C ASN A 21 10.23 -0.90 -6.20
N PHE A 22 9.88 -1.08 -7.48
CA PHE A 22 9.40 -2.34 -8.05
C PHE A 22 8.12 -2.87 -7.40
N ILE A 23 7.30 -1.97 -6.87
CA ILE A 23 6.01 -2.32 -6.27
C ILE A 23 4.96 -2.32 -7.38
N GLU A 24 4.08 -3.31 -7.36
CA GLU A 24 3.05 -3.47 -8.38
C GLU A 24 1.68 -3.60 -7.74
N MET A 25 0.67 -3.01 -8.37
CA MET A 25 -0.71 -3.24 -7.96
C MET A 25 -1.17 -4.59 -8.48
N GLU A 26 -1.69 -5.42 -7.59
CA GLU A 26 -2.20 -6.74 -7.95
C GLU A 26 -3.72 -6.72 -8.20
N SER A 27 -4.47 -6.08 -7.32
CA SER A 27 -5.93 -5.98 -7.45
C SER A 27 -6.45 -4.76 -6.72
N VAL A 28 -7.60 -4.27 -7.15
CA VAL A 28 -8.29 -3.17 -6.47
C VAL A 28 -9.79 -3.32 -6.69
N GLU A 29 -10.54 -3.05 -5.63
CA GLU A 29 -12.00 -2.97 -5.64
C GLU A 29 -12.41 -1.90 -4.64
N ARG A 30 -13.68 -1.60 -4.54
CA ARG A 30 -14.14 -0.56 -3.61
C ARG A 30 -13.60 -0.83 -2.19
N ASP A 31 -12.91 0.16 -1.64
CA ASP A 31 -12.38 0.18 -0.27
C ASP A 31 -11.30 -0.87 0.03
N ARG A 32 -10.75 -1.52 -1.00
CA ARG A 32 -9.73 -2.54 -0.82
C ARG A 32 -8.75 -2.54 -1.99
N ALA A 33 -7.46 -2.71 -1.68
CA ALA A 33 -6.42 -2.86 -2.70
C ALA A 33 -5.34 -3.83 -2.20
N VAL A 34 -4.76 -4.56 -3.15
CA VAL A 34 -3.62 -5.45 -2.87
C VAL A 34 -2.47 -5.04 -3.78
N PHE A 35 -1.32 -4.80 -3.17
CA PHE A 35 -0.07 -4.50 -3.86
C PHE A 35 0.95 -5.56 -3.50
N ARG A 36 1.89 -5.81 -4.40
CA ARG A 36 2.92 -6.82 -4.17
C ARG A 36 4.31 -6.28 -4.45
N LEU A 37 5.27 -6.90 -3.81
CA LEU A 37 6.68 -6.66 -4.04
C LEU A 37 7.40 -8.01 -4.06
N THR A 38 8.07 -8.33 -5.18
CA THR A 38 9.03 -9.42 -5.20
C THR A 38 10.36 -8.83 -4.76
N ILE A 39 10.89 -9.32 -3.65
CA ILE A 39 12.07 -8.74 -3.01
C ILE A 39 13.29 -8.86 -3.94
N ARG A 40 13.96 -7.75 -4.15
CA ARG A 40 15.14 -7.62 -5.02
C ARG A 40 16.31 -7.10 -4.19
N PRO A 41 17.54 -7.17 -4.72
CA PRO A 41 18.68 -6.56 -4.00
C PRO A 41 18.42 -5.12 -3.58
N GLU A 42 17.77 -4.33 -4.45
CA GLU A 42 17.45 -2.93 -4.19
C GLU A 42 16.38 -2.75 -3.09
N SER A 43 15.67 -3.82 -2.73
CA SER A 43 14.65 -3.78 -1.69
C SER A 43 15.20 -4.10 -0.30
N LYS A 44 16.51 -4.38 -0.18
CA LYS A 44 17.08 -4.95 1.04
C LYS A 44 17.82 -3.93 1.89
N ASN A 45 17.83 -4.22 3.20
CA ASN A 45 18.64 -3.50 4.17
C ASN A 45 20.06 -4.09 4.23
N PRO A 46 20.98 -3.51 5.05
CA PRO A 46 22.35 -4.03 5.14
C PRO A 46 22.45 -5.47 5.63
N TYR A 47 21.43 -6.02 6.24
CA TYR A 47 21.40 -7.40 6.73
C TYR A 47 20.89 -8.38 5.68
N GLY A 48 20.60 -7.92 4.46
CA GLY A 48 20.10 -8.78 3.40
C GLY A 48 18.63 -9.16 3.50
N MET A 49 17.88 -8.46 4.34
CA MET A 49 16.44 -8.66 4.53
C MET A 49 15.69 -7.52 3.87
N VAL A 50 14.37 -7.70 3.64
CA VAL A 50 13.59 -6.61 3.07
C VAL A 50 13.65 -5.38 3.96
N HIS A 51 13.89 -4.23 3.36
CA HIS A 51 14.05 -2.96 4.08
C HIS A 51 12.71 -2.48 4.64
N GLY A 52 12.75 -1.97 5.88
CA GLY A 52 11.54 -1.39 6.49
C GLY A 52 10.92 -0.28 5.67
N GLY A 53 11.75 0.52 4.99
CA GLY A 53 11.26 1.55 4.07
C GLY A 53 10.49 0.99 2.89
N ALA A 54 10.90 -0.17 2.37
CA ALA A 54 10.18 -0.86 1.30
C ALA A 54 8.83 -1.38 1.80
N LEU A 55 8.81 -1.95 3.01
CA LEU A 55 7.56 -2.39 3.63
C LEU A 55 6.60 -1.22 3.86
N TYR A 56 7.13 -0.10 4.36
CA TYR A 56 6.31 1.10 4.60
C TYR A 56 5.71 1.64 3.29
N THR A 57 6.51 1.72 2.24
CA THR A 57 6.05 2.19 0.94
C THR A 57 4.98 1.26 0.36
N LEU A 58 5.22 -0.06 0.44
CA LEU A 58 4.25 -1.06 -0.01
C LEU A 58 2.91 -0.91 0.72
N ALA A 59 2.97 -0.72 2.03
CA ALA A 59 1.77 -0.53 2.86
C ALA A 59 1.03 0.76 2.50
N ASP A 60 1.77 1.86 2.36
CA ASP A 60 1.16 3.15 2.03
C ASP A 60 0.55 3.15 0.62
N ASP A 61 1.18 2.48 -0.33
CA ASP A 61 0.63 2.35 -1.68
C ASP A 61 -0.71 1.58 -1.65
N ALA A 62 -0.77 0.49 -0.90
CA ALA A 62 -2.00 -0.30 -0.78
C ALA A 62 -3.11 0.48 -0.08
N GLY A 63 -2.80 1.12 1.04
CA GLY A 63 -3.76 1.95 1.77
C GLY A 63 -4.23 3.13 0.94
N GLY A 64 -3.29 3.80 0.27
CA GLY A 64 -3.59 4.94 -0.59
C GLY A 64 -4.52 4.58 -1.74
N ALA A 65 -4.27 3.47 -2.42
CA ALA A 65 -5.14 3.01 -3.48
C ALA A 65 -6.54 2.68 -2.96
N ALA A 66 -6.62 2.01 -1.81
CA ALA A 66 -7.89 1.66 -1.19
C ALA A 66 -8.76 2.90 -0.90
N VAL A 67 -8.15 3.96 -0.35
CA VAL A 67 -8.93 5.17 -0.04
C VAL A 67 -9.32 5.94 -1.29
N HIS A 68 -8.52 5.90 -2.36
CA HIS A 68 -8.82 6.59 -3.61
C HIS A 68 -9.94 5.93 -4.42
N THR A 69 -10.43 4.77 -4.00
CA THR A 69 -11.49 4.07 -4.76
C THR A 69 -12.81 4.82 -4.77
N ASP A 70 -13.00 5.82 -3.92
CA ASP A 70 -14.21 6.64 -3.91
C ASP A 70 -14.19 7.80 -4.93
N GLY A 71 -13.10 7.98 -5.65
CA GLY A 71 -12.95 9.02 -6.66
C GLY A 71 -12.44 10.36 -6.15
N ARG A 72 -12.34 10.52 -4.83
CA ARG A 72 -11.74 11.72 -4.24
C ARG A 72 -10.22 11.60 -4.21
N HIS A 73 -9.52 12.69 -3.93
CA HIS A 73 -8.06 12.73 -3.89
C HIS A 73 -7.58 12.93 -2.46
N TYR A 74 -6.53 12.21 -2.11
CA TYR A 74 -6.00 12.16 -0.74
C TYR A 74 -4.49 12.25 -0.74
N VAL A 75 -3.95 12.73 0.36
CA VAL A 75 -2.52 12.62 0.67
C VAL A 75 -2.38 11.92 2.02
N THR A 76 -1.29 11.22 2.21
CA THR A 76 -1.00 10.55 3.46
C THR A 76 -0.76 11.59 4.54
N GLN A 77 -1.52 11.51 5.61
CA GLN A 77 -1.43 12.43 6.75
C GLN A 77 -0.58 11.83 7.87
N HIS A 78 -0.77 10.57 8.14
CA HIS A 78 -0.08 9.85 9.20
C HIS A 78 -0.07 8.37 8.87
N GLY A 79 1.00 7.69 9.26
CA GLY A 79 1.08 6.25 9.12
C GLY A 79 1.91 5.65 10.23
N ASP A 80 1.51 4.47 10.69
CA ASP A 80 2.35 3.66 11.54
C ASP A 80 2.31 2.22 11.05
N LEU A 81 3.44 1.54 11.22
CA LEU A 81 3.59 0.17 10.75
C LEU A 81 4.47 -0.57 11.76
N HIS A 82 3.94 -1.69 12.27
CA HIS A 82 4.69 -2.58 13.14
C HIS A 82 5.36 -3.64 12.28
N PHE A 83 6.68 -3.76 12.41
CA PHE A 83 7.49 -4.76 11.69
C PHE A 83 7.63 -5.97 12.60
N LEU A 84 6.99 -7.07 12.22
CA LEU A 84 6.85 -8.25 13.07
C LEU A 84 7.76 -9.40 12.66
N LYS A 85 8.01 -9.55 11.36
CA LYS A 85 8.83 -10.60 10.80
C LYS A 85 9.51 -10.10 9.53
N ASN A 86 10.70 -10.61 9.24
CA ASN A 86 11.43 -10.22 8.05
C ASN A 86 11.80 -11.45 7.22
N GLN A 87 12.23 -11.23 5.97
CA GLN A 87 12.67 -12.31 5.09
C GLN A 87 13.58 -11.76 4.00
N PRO A 88 14.49 -12.62 3.43
CA PRO A 88 15.47 -12.13 2.46
C PRO A 88 15.01 -12.18 1.00
N SER A 89 13.93 -12.89 0.69
CA SER A 89 13.51 -13.11 -0.70
C SER A 89 12.04 -13.48 -0.76
N GLY A 90 11.54 -13.63 -1.97
CA GLY A 90 10.16 -14.04 -2.22
C GLY A 90 9.25 -12.86 -2.51
N THR A 91 7.97 -13.15 -2.68
CA THR A 91 6.95 -12.15 -2.95
C THR A 91 6.12 -11.89 -1.70
N ILE A 92 5.95 -10.62 -1.37
CA ILE A 92 5.14 -10.18 -0.24
C ILE A 92 4.01 -9.30 -0.76
N ARG A 93 2.89 -9.29 -0.04
CA ARG A 93 1.68 -8.57 -0.44
C ARG A 93 1.17 -7.71 0.70
N ALA A 94 0.78 -6.48 0.37
CA ALA A 94 0.09 -5.60 1.29
C ALA A 94 -1.37 -5.54 0.88
N GLU A 95 -2.26 -5.78 1.84
CA GLU A 95 -3.68 -5.56 1.65
C GLU A 95 -4.10 -4.34 2.45
N GLY A 96 -4.59 -3.32 1.75
CA GLY A 96 -5.15 -2.14 2.36
C GLY A 96 -6.67 -2.19 2.32
N ARG A 97 -7.30 -1.87 3.46
CA ARG A 97 -8.77 -1.81 3.56
C ARG A 97 -9.18 -0.54 4.28
N VAL A 98 -10.20 0.12 3.75
CA VAL A 98 -10.76 1.29 4.41
C VAL A 98 -11.45 0.87 5.70
N ARG A 99 -10.99 1.40 6.81
CA ARG A 99 -11.58 1.17 8.13
C ARG A 99 -12.69 2.17 8.43
N ARG A 100 -12.45 3.44 8.07
CA ARG A 100 -13.42 4.51 8.27
C ARG A 100 -13.25 5.56 7.18
N ARG A 101 -14.32 5.90 6.52
CA ARG A 101 -14.32 6.94 5.49
C ARG A 101 -15.08 8.15 6.01
N GLY A 102 -14.36 9.25 6.24
CA GLY A 102 -14.94 10.49 6.69
C GLY A 102 -14.99 11.53 5.57
N LYS A 103 -15.46 12.71 5.91
CA LYS A 103 -15.52 13.84 4.96
C LYS A 103 -14.12 14.39 4.67
N ALA A 104 -13.33 14.60 5.70
CA ALA A 104 -11.99 15.19 5.58
C ALA A 104 -10.88 14.16 5.64
N THR A 105 -11.07 13.07 6.38
CA THR A 105 -10.04 12.06 6.59
C THR A 105 -10.58 10.66 6.33
N CYS A 106 -9.69 9.77 5.93
CA CYS A 106 -10.02 8.37 5.70
C CYS A 106 -8.93 7.52 6.32
N LEU A 107 -9.33 6.49 7.06
CA LEU A 107 -8.40 5.59 7.75
C LEU A 107 -8.41 4.23 7.06
N ALA A 108 -7.23 3.74 6.70
CA ALA A 108 -7.06 2.39 6.15
C ALA A 108 -6.21 1.55 7.11
N ILE A 109 -6.54 0.27 7.19
CA ILE A 109 -5.73 -0.74 7.87
C ILE A 109 -4.99 -1.51 6.80
N VAL A 110 -3.71 -1.79 7.06
CA VAL A 110 -2.86 -2.51 6.10
C VAL A 110 -2.15 -3.65 6.79
N ASP A 111 -2.22 -4.83 6.19
CA ASP A 111 -1.45 -6.00 6.59
C ASP A 111 -0.54 -6.41 5.45
N ILE A 112 0.71 -6.75 5.78
CA ILE A 112 1.66 -7.31 4.81
C ILE A 112 1.91 -8.76 5.18
N THR A 113 1.70 -9.65 4.21
CA THR A 113 1.88 -11.09 4.39
C THR A 113 2.83 -11.65 3.33
N ASN A 114 3.45 -12.79 3.63
CA ASN A 114 4.24 -13.51 2.65
C ASN A 114 3.41 -14.61 1.98
N GLU A 115 4.04 -15.40 1.10
CA GLU A 115 3.33 -16.44 0.34
C GLU A 115 2.81 -17.58 1.21
N ALA A 116 3.40 -17.77 2.39
CA ALA A 116 2.94 -18.76 3.37
C ALA A 116 1.79 -18.22 4.24
N GLY A 117 1.39 -16.96 4.04
CA GLY A 117 0.33 -16.35 4.82
C GLY A 117 0.78 -15.79 6.17
N GLU A 118 2.09 -15.75 6.41
CA GLU A 118 2.63 -15.21 7.66
C GLU A 118 2.55 -13.68 7.65
N LEU A 119 2.17 -13.08 8.77
CA LEU A 119 2.09 -11.64 8.92
C LEU A 119 3.48 -11.05 9.15
N LEU A 120 3.93 -10.21 8.21
CA LEU A 120 5.24 -9.55 8.30
C LEU A 120 5.15 -8.19 8.96
N ALA A 121 4.06 -7.47 8.69
CA ALA A 121 3.86 -6.12 9.21
C ALA A 121 2.37 -5.81 9.25
N THR A 122 1.99 -4.94 10.15
CA THR A 122 0.60 -4.49 10.28
C THR A 122 0.58 -3.06 10.79
N GLY A 123 -0.41 -2.29 10.34
CA GLY A 123 -0.52 -0.93 10.77
C GLY A 123 -1.73 -0.22 10.20
N GLN A 124 -1.75 1.08 10.37
CA GLN A 124 -2.83 1.90 9.85
C GLN A 124 -2.29 3.24 9.35
N PHE A 125 -2.97 3.74 8.34
CA PHE A 125 -2.60 4.97 7.65
C PHE A 125 -3.83 5.86 7.55
N SER A 126 -3.67 7.13 7.92
CA SER A 126 -4.74 8.11 7.73
C SER A 126 -4.39 9.02 6.55
N TYR A 127 -5.41 9.35 5.79
CA TYR A 127 -5.29 10.14 4.57
C TYR A 127 -6.20 11.35 4.67
N PHE A 128 -5.69 12.47 4.23
CA PHE A 128 -6.42 13.73 4.22
C PHE A 128 -6.96 13.98 2.81
N CYS A 129 -8.27 14.26 2.73
CA CYS A 129 -8.91 14.58 1.45
C CYS A 129 -8.54 16.00 1.05
N ILE A 130 -7.92 16.14 -0.14
CA ILE A 130 -7.46 17.43 -0.64
C ILE A 130 -8.43 18.07 -1.61
N ASP A 131 -9.54 17.40 -1.91
CA ASP A 131 -10.57 17.99 -2.76
C ASP A 131 -11.30 19.10 -1.99
N GLN A 132 -11.48 20.21 -2.67
CA GLN A 132 -12.21 21.35 -2.13
C GLN A 132 -13.62 21.36 -2.72
N ASP A 133 -14.61 21.60 -1.87
CA ASP A 133 -15.99 21.74 -2.32
C ASP A 133 -16.28 23.14 -2.83
#